data_4faace4b024ab7bd5b3c4aa6f9c22abb
#
_entry.id   4faace4b024ab7bd5b3c4aa6f9c22abb
#
_cell.length_a   1.000
_cell.length_b   1.000
_cell.length_c   1.000
_cell.angle_alpha   90.00
_cell.angle_beta   90.00
_cell.angle_gamma   90.00
#
_symmetry.space_group_name_H-M   'P 1'
#
loop_
_entity.id
_entity.type
_entity.pdbx_description
1 polymer ?
#
loop_
_entity_poly.entity_id
_entity_poly.type
_entity_poly.pdbx_seq_one_letter_code
_entity_poly.pdbx_strand_id
1 'polypeptide(L)'
;MNTAPASWVFQWPLHAGDFRDPNYYLRLSYAVDASWTVGTSLSRGPYDRQDAAGIPAGKDTGDFPQTLAGVDVQYAIGAVEVFAEAYWTQIQAPLVDNLELWSWYVEAKYKILPGLFGAVRLAQMIFGSIDDASGVSHQWDRNLTRVEFGGGYFFTRNFFTKATVQLNYTMGGREPHDNLFVWQVGLGF
;
A
#
# COMPACT_ATOMS: atom_id res chain seq x y z
N MET A 1 7.28 -4.86 -0.24
CA MET A 1 6.58 -3.96 -1.18
C MET A 1 7.61 -3.17 -1.95
N ASN A 2 7.66 -3.37 -3.25
CA ASN A 2 8.57 -2.62 -4.09
C ASN A 2 7.92 -1.25 -4.33
N THR A 3 8.21 -0.26 -3.50
CA THR A 3 7.96 1.12 -3.86
C THR A 3 8.94 1.45 -4.97
N ALA A 4 8.53 1.21 -6.21
CA ALA A 4 9.33 1.57 -7.36
C ALA A 4 9.71 3.05 -7.22
N PRO A 5 10.99 3.41 -7.26
CA PRO A 5 11.40 4.80 -7.19
C PRO A 5 10.79 5.55 -8.38
N ALA A 6 10.49 6.82 -8.21
CA ALA A 6 9.87 7.67 -9.25
C ALA A 6 10.58 7.63 -10.61
N SER A 7 11.86 7.24 -10.63
CA SER A 7 12.63 7.02 -11.86
C SER A 7 12.09 5.91 -12.77
N TRP A 8 11.27 4.99 -12.25
CA TRP A 8 10.65 3.94 -13.07
C TRP A 8 9.58 4.49 -14.01
N VAL A 9 8.93 5.57 -13.65
CA VAL A 9 7.90 6.20 -14.50
C VAL A 9 8.49 6.70 -15.83
N PHE A 10 9.76 7.11 -15.82
CA PHE A 10 10.46 7.61 -17.02
C PHE A 10 11.15 6.51 -17.85
N GLN A 11 11.25 5.31 -17.32
CA GLN A 11 11.93 4.18 -17.98
C GLN A 11 10.98 3.07 -18.42
N TRP A 12 9.66 3.29 -18.35
CA TRP A 12 8.70 2.30 -18.79
C TRP A 12 8.80 2.15 -20.32
N PRO A 13 9.40 1.07 -20.83
CA PRO A 13 9.39 0.84 -22.26
C PRO A 13 7.95 0.56 -22.68
N LEU A 14 7.36 1.44 -23.47
CA LEU A 14 6.07 1.20 -24.09
C LEU A 14 6.24 0.08 -25.12
N HIS A 15 5.80 -1.14 -24.78
CA HIS A 15 5.72 -2.25 -25.72
C HIS A 15 4.35 -2.27 -26.39
N ALA A 16 4.28 -2.80 -27.62
CA ALA A 16 3.05 -2.85 -28.42
C ALA A 16 1.89 -3.61 -27.72
N GLY A 17 2.18 -4.39 -26.67
CA GLY A 17 1.20 -5.11 -25.87
C GLY A 17 0.75 -4.39 -24.59
N ASP A 18 1.37 -3.27 -24.20
CA ASP A 18 1.13 -2.62 -22.88
C ASP A 18 -0.29 -2.06 -22.72
N PHE A 19 -1.00 -1.84 -23.82
CA PHE A 19 -2.39 -1.37 -23.82
C PHE A 19 -3.41 -2.47 -24.11
N ARG A 20 -2.98 -3.71 -24.26
CA ARG A 20 -3.86 -4.83 -24.58
C ARG A 20 -4.80 -5.15 -23.44
N ASP A 21 -4.26 -5.11 -22.21
CA ASP A 21 -4.99 -5.43 -20.98
C ASP A 21 -4.89 -4.25 -20.00
N PRO A 22 -5.77 -3.25 -20.11
CA PRO A 22 -5.68 -2.04 -19.31
C PRO A 22 -6.07 -2.30 -17.86
N ASN A 23 -5.42 -1.57 -16.95
CA ASN A 23 -5.88 -1.44 -15.58
C ASN A 23 -6.98 -0.38 -15.48
N TYR A 24 -8.11 -0.74 -14.91
CA TYR A 24 -9.21 0.18 -14.61
C TYR A 24 -9.09 0.64 -13.16
N TYR A 25 -9.30 1.92 -12.94
CA TYR A 25 -9.28 2.52 -11.63
C TYR A 25 -10.44 3.50 -11.47
N LEU A 26 -11.15 3.39 -10.36
CA LEU A 26 -12.21 4.31 -9.95
C LEU A 26 -11.93 4.76 -8.52
N ARG A 27 -12.00 6.06 -8.26
CA ARG A 27 -12.00 6.62 -6.91
C ARG A 27 -13.14 7.63 -6.77
N LEU A 28 -13.87 7.50 -5.68
CA LEU A 28 -14.90 8.46 -5.25
C LEU A 28 -14.49 9.00 -3.88
N SER A 29 -14.63 10.30 -3.69
CA SER A 29 -14.32 10.97 -2.43
C SER A 29 -15.42 11.98 -2.12
N TYR A 30 -15.81 12.06 -0.87
CA TYR A 30 -16.85 12.95 -0.39
C TYR A 30 -16.42 13.67 0.89
N ALA A 31 -16.45 14.99 0.87
CA ALA A 31 -16.23 15.82 2.05
C ALA A 31 -17.59 15.91 2.80
N VAL A 32 -17.67 15.23 3.93
CA VAL A 32 -18.88 15.22 4.78
C VAL A 32 -19.09 16.60 5.40
N ASP A 33 -17.99 17.17 5.91
CA ASP A 33 -17.92 18.54 6.43
C ASP A 33 -16.50 19.07 6.32
N ALA A 34 -16.20 20.19 7.01
CA ALA A 34 -14.86 20.79 7.01
C ALA A 34 -13.77 19.93 7.66
N SER A 35 -14.15 18.92 8.46
CA SER A 35 -13.24 18.08 9.23
C SER A 35 -13.13 16.67 8.67
N TRP A 36 -14.16 16.17 7.98
CA TRP A 36 -14.24 14.78 7.54
C TRP A 36 -14.28 14.64 6.03
N THR A 37 -13.42 13.80 5.52
CA THR A 37 -13.47 13.30 4.12
C THR A 37 -13.47 11.78 4.15
N VAL A 38 -14.36 11.17 3.37
CA VAL A 38 -14.40 9.71 3.19
C VAL A 38 -14.20 9.37 1.73
N GLY A 39 -13.59 8.26 1.44
CA GLY A 39 -13.33 7.81 0.08
C GLY A 39 -13.50 6.32 -0.10
N THR A 40 -13.71 5.92 -1.34
CA THR A 40 -13.67 4.53 -1.77
C THR A 40 -12.95 4.43 -3.11
N SER A 41 -12.27 3.33 -3.31
CA SER A 41 -11.50 3.05 -4.53
C SER A 41 -11.71 1.63 -4.98
N LEU A 42 -11.70 1.44 -6.29
CA LEU A 42 -11.75 0.13 -6.94
C LEU A 42 -10.72 0.12 -8.06
N SER A 43 -9.96 -0.96 -8.16
CA SER A 43 -9.02 -1.18 -9.26
C SER A 43 -9.11 -2.61 -9.73
N ARG A 44 -9.04 -2.84 -11.05
CA ARG A 44 -8.99 -4.16 -11.66
C ARG A 44 -8.15 -4.14 -12.91
N GLY A 45 -7.28 -5.13 -13.07
CA GLY A 45 -6.46 -5.35 -14.25
C GLY A 45 -5.31 -6.32 -13.99
N PRO A 46 -4.49 -6.60 -14.97
CA PRO A 46 -3.35 -7.50 -14.82
C PRO A 46 -2.37 -6.93 -13.80
N TYR A 47 -1.84 -7.80 -12.92
CA TYR A 47 -0.82 -7.42 -11.93
C TYR A 47 0.59 -7.84 -12.36
N ASP A 48 0.68 -8.74 -13.35
CA ASP A 48 1.92 -9.30 -13.81
C ASP A 48 2.28 -8.79 -15.21
N ARG A 49 3.51 -9.05 -15.64
CA ARG A 49 4.02 -8.66 -16.96
C ARG A 49 3.69 -9.76 -17.96
N GLN A 50 3.53 -9.40 -19.23
CA GLN A 50 3.18 -10.34 -20.30
C GLN A 50 4.25 -11.43 -20.53
N ASP A 51 5.48 -11.21 -20.08
CA ASP A 51 6.60 -12.15 -20.15
C ASP A 51 6.78 -12.96 -18.83
N ALA A 52 5.80 -12.91 -17.93
CA ALA A 52 5.87 -13.61 -16.65
C ALA A 52 5.93 -15.13 -16.85
N ALA A 53 6.82 -15.77 -16.09
CA ALA A 53 6.92 -17.23 -16.10
C ALA A 53 5.70 -17.87 -15.41
N GLY A 54 5.22 -18.98 -15.95
CA GLY A 54 4.13 -19.77 -15.33
C GLY A 54 2.74 -19.50 -15.91
N ILE A 55 2.61 -18.59 -16.87
CA ILE A 55 1.33 -18.43 -17.59
C ILE A 55 1.07 -19.65 -18.45
N PRO A 56 -0.10 -20.34 -18.31
CA PRO A 56 -0.43 -21.51 -19.11
C PRO A 56 -0.50 -21.21 -20.62
N ALA A 57 -0.18 -22.19 -21.46
CA ALA A 57 -0.25 -22.04 -22.90
C ALA A 57 -1.66 -21.64 -23.36
N GLY A 58 -1.76 -20.59 -24.18
CA GLY A 58 -3.02 -20.05 -24.67
C GLY A 58 -3.73 -19.08 -23.74
N LYS A 59 -3.12 -18.74 -22.61
CA LYS A 59 -3.54 -17.71 -21.67
C LYS A 59 -2.62 -16.51 -21.76
N ASP A 60 -3.11 -15.36 -21.31
CA ASP A 60 -2.31 -14.14 -21.15
C ASP A 60 -2.50 -13.52 -19.75
N THR A 61 -1.82 -12.43 -19.48
CA THR A 61 -1.90 -11.75 -18.17
C THR A 61 -3.27 -11.17 -17.88
N GLY A 62 -4.05 -10.84 -18.89
CA GLY A 62 -5.42 -10.36 -18.76
C GLY A 62 -6.38 -11.42 -18.20
N ASP A 63 -6.06 -12.71 -18.38
CA ASP A 63 -6.83 -13.82 -17.81
C ASP A 63 -6.67 -13.92 -16.27
N PHE A 64 -5.63 -13.27 -15.71
CA PHE A 64 -5.26 -13.35 -14.28
C PHE A 64 -5.23 -11.94 -13.65
N PRO A 65 -6.39 -11.29 -13.53
CA PRO A 65 -6.41 -9.93 -12.99
C PRO A 65 -6.22 -9.89 -11.48
N GLN A 66 -5.69 -8.78 -11.01
CA GLN A 66 -5.81 -8.35 -9.62
C GLN A 66 -7.04 -7.45 -9.49
N THR A 67 -7.82 -7.65 -8.43
CA THR A 67 -8.90 -6.75 -8.02
C THR A 67 -8.56 -6.18 -6.66
N LEU A 68 -8.67 -4.86 -6.52
CA LEU A 68 -8.45 -4.15 -5.26
C LEU A 68 -9.68 -3.27 -4.99
N ALA A 69 -10.23 -3.39 -3.78
CA ALA A 69 -11.28 -2.51 -3.28
C ALA A 69 -10.79 -1.86 -1.97
N GLY A 70 -11.02 -0.57 -1.82
CA GLY A 70 -10.52 0.17 -0.68
C GLY A 70 -11.50 1.23 -0.18
N VAL A 71 -11.36 1.55 1.11
CA VAL A 71 -12.03 2.67 1.77
C VAL A 71 -11.01 3.50 2.52
N ASP A 72 -11.22 4.79 2.57
CA ASP A 72 -10.35 5.71 3.32
C ASP A 72 -11.17 6.77 4.06
N VAL A 73 -10.60 7.23 5.15
CA VAL A 73 -11.16 8.29 6.00
C VAL A 73 -10.05 9.25 6.37
N GLN A 74 -10.31 10.53 6.22
CA GLN A 74 -9.47 11.61 6.70
C GLN A 74 -10.27 12.46 7.67
N TYR A 75 -9.66 12.76 8.81
CA TYR A 75 -10.20 13.64 9.82
C TYR A 75 -9.17 14.69 10.21
N ALA A 76 -9.58 15.96 10.23
CA ALA A 76 -8.70 17.05 10.62
C ALA A 76 -9.48 18.07 11.46
N ILE A 77 -9.03 18.29 12.70
CA ILE A 77 -9.56 19.33 13.58
C ILE A 77 -8.45 19.97 14.41
N GLY A 78 -8.33 21.28 14.32
CA GLY A 78 -7.32 22.02 15.08
C GLY A 78 -5.90 21.55 14.77
N ALA A 79 -5.23 20.96 15.75
CA ALA A 79 -3.86 20.45 15.63
C ALA A 79 -3.78 18.95 15.29
N VAL A 80 -4.91 18.24 15.21
CA VAL A 80 -4.99 16.80 15.00
C VAL A 80 -5.38 16.50 13.56
N GLU A 81 -4.65 15.59 12.91
CA GLU A 81 -4.99 14.98 11.63
C GLU A 81 -4.95 13.46 11.81
N VAL A 82 -5.99 12.76 11.36
CA VAL A 82 -6.07 11.29 11.37
C VAL A 82 -6.36 10.80 9.95
N PHE A 83 -5.63 9.79 9.53
CA PHE A 83 -5.82 9.10 8.26
C PHE A 83 -6.01 7.62 8.54
N ALA A 84 -7.00 7.01 7.92
CA ALA A 84 -7.21 5.57 7.97
C ALA A 84 -7.56 5.05 6.58
N GLU A 85 -6.97 3.93 6.22
CA GLU A 85 -7.28 3.24 4.96
C GLU A 85 -7.37 1.74 5.21
N ALA A 86 -8.27 1.07 4.48
CA ALA A 86 -8.35 -0.39 4.44
C ALA A 86 -8.57 -0.84 3.00
N TYR A 87 -7.85 -1.89 2.61
CA TYR A 87 -7.91 -2.49 1.28
C TYR A 87 -8.11 -3.99 1.36
N TRP A 88 -9.01 -4.49 0.54
CA TRP A 88 -9.09 -5.89 0.18
C TRP A 88 -8.51 -6.07 -1.23
N THR A 89 -7.67 -7.07 -1.38
CA THR A 89 -7.02 -7.39 -2.65
C THR A 89 -7.21 -8.87 -2.94
N GLN A 90 -7.64 -9.20 -4.15
CA GLN A 90 -7.68 -10.56 -4.68
C GLN A 90 -6.82 -10.62 -5.94
N ILE A 91 -5.92 -11.58 -5.99
CA ILE A 91 -5.02 -11.83 -7.12
C ILE A 91 -5.38 -13.20 -7.69
N GLN A 92 -5.77 -13.24 -8.96
CA GLN A 92 -6.00 -14.50 -9.67
C GLN A 92 -4.65 -15.03 -10.16
N ALA A 93 -4.16 -16.09 -9.54
CA ALA A 93 -2.87 -16.67 -9.89
C ALA A 93 -3.02 -17.84 -10.87
N PRO A 94 -2.08 -18.05 -11.83
CA PRO A 94 -2.24 -19.03 -12.89
C PRO A 94 -2.26 -20.49 -12.44
N LEU A 95 -1.63 -20.82 -11.31
CA LEU A 95 -1.32 -22.20 -10.91
C LEU A 95 -1.83 -22.57 -9.50
N VAL A 96 -2.44 -21.62 -8.81
CA VAL A 96 -2.94 -21.79 -7.45
C VAL A 96 -4.31 -21.11 -7.31
N ASP A 97 -4.98 -21.34 -6.18
CA ASP A 97 -6.20 -20.63 -5.84
C ASP A 97 -6.00 -19.13 -5.77
N ASN A 98 -7.08 -18.37 -5.79
CA ASN A 98 -7.03 -16.94 -5.67
C ASN A 98 -6.34 -16.53 -4.36
N LEU A 99 -5.33 -15.66 -4.49
CA LEU A 99 -4.62 -15.12 -3.34
C LEU A 99 -5.39 -13.92 -2.81
N GLU A 100 -5.76 -13.94 -1.55
CA GLU A 100 -6.46 -12.85 -0.89
C GLU A 100 -5.56 -12.17 0.15
N LEU A 101 -5.72 -10.86 0.26
CA LEU A 101 -4.95 -10.01 1.16
C LEU A 101 -5.83 -8.88 1.68
N TRP A 102 -5.82 -8.68 3.00
CA TRP A 102 -6.33 -7.48 3.65
C TRP A 102 -5.15 -6.63 4.12
N SER A 103 -5.19 -5.35 3.83
CA SER A 103 -4.24 -4.38 4.36
C SER A 103 -4.97 -3.16 4.90
N TRP A 104 -4.49 -2.62 6.02
CA TRP A 104 -5.04 -1.41 6.60
C TRP A 104 -3.97 -0.64 7.36
N TYR A 105 -4.20 0.66 7.50
CA TYR A 105 -3.45 1.46 8.45
C TYR A 105 -4.31 2.54 9.08
N VAL A 106 -3.86 3.00 10.25
CA VAL A 106 -4.32 4.22 10.91
C VAL A 106 -3.10 5.05 11.27
N GLU A 107 -3.10 6.31 10.88
CA GLU A 107 -2.09 7.30 11.20
C GLU A 107 -2.72 8.46 11.94
N ALA A 108 -2.10 8.88 13.03
CA ALA A 108 -2.43 10.11 13.74
C ALA A 108 -1.23 11.06 13.71
N LYS A 109 -1.47 12.30 13.32
CA LYS A 109 -0.48 13.37 13.28
C LYS A 109 -0.95 14.52 14.17
N TYR A 110 -0.04 15.07 14.97
CA TYR A 110 -0.30 16.18 15.86
C TYR A 110 0.66 17.33 15.59
N LYS A 111 0.13 18.51 15.35
CA LYS A 111 0.88 19.76 15.21
C LYS A 111 1.24 20.29 16.59
N ILE A 112 2.49 20.12 17.00
CA ILE A 112 2.98 20.47 18.35
C ILE A 112 3.17 21.99 18.46
N LEU A 113 3.82 22.58 17.46
CA LEU A 113 4.10 24.01 17.32
C LEU A 113 4.02 24.39 15.82
N PRO A 114 3.98 25.67 15.48
CA PRO A 114 4.12 26.08 14.09
C PRO A 114 5.37 25.46 13.43
N GLY A 115 5.15 24.66 12.40
CA GLY A 115 6.21 23.92 11.68
C GLY A 115 6.59 22.57 12.30
N LEU A 116 6.37 22.30 13.60
CA LEU A 116 6.73 21.06 14.27
C LEU A 116 5.53 20.12 14.38
N PHE A 117 5.70 18.87 13.94
CA PHE A 117 4.69 17.83 14.12
C PHE A 117 5.31 16.51 14.56
N GLY A 118 4.50 15.70 15.25
CA GLY A 118 4.75 14.29 15.53
C GLY A 118 3.66 13.43 14.85
N ALA A 119 3.99 12.19 14.53
CA ALA A 119 3.06 11.24 13.95
C ALA A 119 3.32 9.82 14.47
N VAL A 120 2.25 9.03 14.54
CA VAL A 120 2.30 7.60 14.81
C VAL A 120 1.39 6.89 13.80
N ARG A 121 1.84 5.75 13.29
CA ARG A 121 1.09 4.90 12.36
C ARG A 121 1.12 3.45 12.83
N LEU A 122 -0.01 2.81 12.78
CA LEU A 122 -0.15 1.36 12.90
C LEU A 122 -0.69 0.82 11.58
N ALA A 123 -0.02 -0.20 11.03
CA ALA A 123 -0.43 -0.83 9.79
C ALA A 123 -0.34 -2.36 9.92
N GLN A 124 -1.20 -3.05 9.18
CA GLN A 124 -1.21 -4.51 9.15
C GLN A 124 -1.51 -5.03 7.76
N MET A 125 -0.87 -6.14 7.39
CA MET A 125 -1.19 -6.97 6.23
C MET A 125 -1.56 -8.35 6.72
N ILE A 126 -2.72 -8.85 6.28
CA ILE A 126 -3.28 -10.14 6.68
C ILE A 126 -3.49 -10.93 5.40
N PHE A 127 -2.76 -12.03 5.29
CA PHE A 127 -2.78 -12.90 4.12
C PHE A 127 -3.83 -13.98 4.28
N GLY A 128 -4.59 -14.25 3.23
CA GLY A 128 -5.56 -15.33 3.16
C GLY A 128 -4.91 -16.72 3.12
N SER A 129 -5.72 -17.73 3.05
CA SER A 129 -5.26 -19.11 2.95
C SER A 129 -5.49 -19.67 1.56
N ILE A 130 -4.63 -20.60 1.17
CA ILE A 130 -4.75 -21.44 -0.02
C ILE A 130 -4.66 -22.90 0.40
N ASP A 131 -5.28 -23.78 -0.36
CA ASP A 131 -5.19 -25.21 -0.12
C ASP A 131 -4.00 -25.80 -0.90
N ASP A 132 -3.24 -26.66 -0.25
CA ASP A 132 -2.17 -27.42 -0.90
C ASP A 132 -2.75 -28.63 -1.67
N ALA A 133 -1.90 -29.35 -2.39
CA ALA A 133 -2.30 -30.53 -3.19
C ALA A 133 -2.90 -31.67 -2.35
N SER A 134 -2.77 -31.66 -1.03
CA SER A 134 -3.36 -32.61 -0.09
C SER A 134 -4.67 -32.10 0.53
N GLY A 135 -5.11 -30.88 0.18
CA GLY A 135 -6.32 -30.26 0.71
C GLY A 135 -6.13 -29.65 2.11
N VAL A 136 -4.88 -29.41 2.52
CA VAL A 136 -4.57 -28.73 3.77
C VAL A 136 -4.44 -27.24 3.52
N SER A 137 -5.19 -26.45 4.28
CA SER A 137 -5.21 -24.99 4.16
C SER A 137 -4.03 -24.34 4.86
N HIS A 138 -3.29 -23.50 4.15
CA HIS A 138 -2.17 -22.73 4.67
C HIS A 138 -2.30 -21.27 4.28
N GLN A 139 -1.87 -20.35 5.16
CA GLN A 139 -1.68 -18.97 4.74
C GLN A 139 -0.60 -18.91 3.64
N TRP A 140 -0.89 -18.20 2.55
CA TRP A 140 0.03 -18.11 1.41
C TRP A 140 1.24 -17.19 1.67
N ASP A 141 1.13 -16.32 2.69
CA ASP A 141 2.25 -15.56 3.24
C ASP A 141 1.98 -15.21 4.71
N ARG A 142 2.96 -14.64 5.38
CA ARG A 142 2.90 -14.33 6.82
C ARG A 142 2.32 -12.96 7.08
N ASN A 143 1.44 -12.87 8.06
CA ASN A 143 0.88 -11.60 8.51
C ASN A 143 1.99 -10.67 9.00
N LEU A 144 1.93 -9.42 8.55
CA LEU A 144 2.87 -8.36 8.90
C LEU A 144 2.14 -7.29 9.71
N THR A 145 2.71 -6.92 10.84
CA THR A 145 2.30 -5.74 11.62
C THR A 145 3.45 -4.74 11.63
N ARG A 146 3.13 -3.47 11.40
CA ARG A 146 4.09 -2.37 11.37
C ARG A 146 3.64 -1.26 12.28
N VAL A 147 4.56 -0.79 13.13
CA VAL A 147 4.39 0.41 13.94
C VAL A 147 5.42 1.44 13.47
N GLU A 148 4.97 2.64 13.15
CA GLU A 148 5.84 3.75 12.78
C GLU A 148 5.59 4.91 13.72
N PHE A 149 6.65 5.59 14.10
CA PHE A 149 6.57 6.85 14.85
C PHE A 149 7.68 7.77 14.39
N GLY A 150 7.35 9.04 14.36
CA GLY A 150 8.30 10.03 13.87
C GLY A 150 7.78 11.44 14.00
N GLY A 151 8.50 12.35 13.42
CA GLY A 151 8.11 13.75 13.38
C GLY A 151 8.92 14.51 12.36
N GLY A 152 8.57 15.76 12.20
CA GLY A 152 9.26 16.62 11.24
C GLY A 152 9.07 18.09 11.56
N TYR A 153 9.91 18.88 10.93
CA TYR A 153 9.89 20.32 11.08
C TYR A 153 9.94 21.01 9.73
N PHE A 154 9.00 21.92 9.48
CA PHE A 154 8.99 22.83 8.36
C PHE A 154 9.72 24.12 8.73
N PHE A 155 10.93 24.32 8.22
CA PHE A 155 11.70 25.56 8.42
C PHE A 155 11.08 26.70 7.64
N THR A 156 10.60 26.41 6.42
CA THR A 156 9.85 27.30 5.55
C THR A 156 8.76 26.50 4.84
N ARG A 157 7.94 27.15 4.00
CA ARG A 157 6.96 26.47 3.15
C ARG A 157 7.61 25.46 2.19
N ASN A 158 8.84 25.71 1.80
CA ASN A 158 9.56 24.96 0.78
C ASN A 158 10.72 24.12 1.34
N PHE A 159 11.00 24.19 2.65
CA PHE A 159 12.08 23.43 3.28
C PHE A 159 11.60 22.73 4.54
N PHE A 160 11.73 21.40 4.56
CA PHE A 160 11.36 20.60 5.70
C PHE A 160 12.35 19.45 5.94
N THR A 161 12.34 18.93 7.14
CA THR A 161 12.98 17.66 7.50
C THR A 161 12.01 16.78 8.26
N LYS A 162 12.12 15.46 8.10
CA LYS A 162 11.41 14.49 8.93
C LYS A 162 12.26 13.26 9.21
N ALA A 163 12.03 12.64 10.38
CA ALA A 163 12.63 11.38 10.74
C ALA A 163 11.54 10.41 11.23
N THR A 164 11.66 9.15 10.87
CA THR A 164 10.69 8.09 11.21
C THR A 164 11.44 6.82 11.59
N VAL A 165 11.00 6.18 12.66
CA VAL A 165 11.38 4.83 13.04
C VAL A 165 10.23 3.90 12.68
N GLN A 166 10.54 2.81 12.00
CA GLN A 166 9.60 1.78 11.58
C GLN A 166 10.00 0.46 12.23
N LEU A 167 9.07 -0.13 12.96
CA LEU A 167 9.21 -1.44 13.59
C LEU A 167 8.30 -2.43 12.85
N ASN A 168 8.88 -3.50 12.33
CA ASN A 168 8.18 -4.54 11.60
C ASN A 168 8.13 -5.84 12.41
N TYR A 169 6.96 -6.45 12.50
CA TYR A 169 6.71 -7.70 13.20
C TYR A 169 6.03 -8.67 12.24
N THR A 170 6.71 -9.78 11.95
CA THR A 170 6.17 -10.87 11.13
C THR A 170 5.70 -11.99 12.03
N MET A 171 4.45 -12.41 11.93
CA MET A 171 3.89 -13.47 12.74
C MET A 171 4.44 -14.85 12.32
N GLY A 172 4.94 -15.62 13.27
CA GLY A 172 5.33 -17.03 13.07
C GLY A 172 6.67 -17.27 12.40
N GLY A 173 7.56 -16.26 12.30
CA GLY A 173 8.85 -16.37 11.62
C GLY A 173 10.07 -16.21 12.52
N ARG A 174 11.16 -16.87 12.13
CA ARG A 174 12.54 -16.61 12.59
C ARG A 174 13.22 -15.51 11.76
N GLU A 175 12.45 -14.81 10.92
CA GLU A 175 13.00 -13.77 10.08
C GLU A 175 13.38 -12.56 10.95
N PRO A 176 14.54 -11.93 10.71
CA PRO A 176 14.91 -10.73 11.41
C PRO A 176 13.85 -9.65 11.16
N HIS A 177 13.50 -8.93 12.21
CA HIS A 177 12.63 -7.77 12.08
C HIS A 177 13.39 -6.69 11.31
N ASP A 178 12.99 -6.41 10.08
CA ASP A 178 13.57 -5.34 9.26
C ASP A 178 13.11 -3.98 9.77
N ASN A 179 13.64 -3.60 10.93
CA ASN A 179 13.40 -2.28 11.50
C ASN A 179 14.17 -1.23 10.69
N LEU A 180 13.54 -0.11 10.45
CA LEU A 180 14.08 0.93 9.59
C LEU A 180 14.07 2.28 10.29
N PHE A 181 15.16 3.01 10.16
CA PHE A 181 15.21 4.45 10.43
C PHE A 181 15.32 5.20 9.11
N VAL A 182 14.41 6.13 8.89
CA VAL A 182 14.39 6.96 7.69
C VAL A 182 14.51 8.41 8.09
N TRP A 183 15.46 9.11 7.48
CA TRP A 183 15.57 10.56 7.55
C TRP A 183 15.42 11.14 6.16
N GLN A 184 14.58 12.17 6.06
CA GLN A 184 14.28 12.85 4.80
C GLN A 184 14.43 14.35 4.95
N VAL A 185 15.03 14.97 3.96
CA VAL A 185 15.05 16.42 3.77
C VAL A 185 14.36 16.73 2.44
N GLY A 186 13.45 17.68 2.44
CA GLY A 186 12.72 18.10 1.26
C GLY A 186 12.92 19.57 0.98
N LEU A 187 13.21 19.91 -0.29
CA LEU A 187 13.30 21.25 -0.84
C LEU A 187 12.33 21.38 -2.00
N GLY A 188 11.48 22.41 -1.99
CA GLY A 188 10.60 22.78 -3.09
C GLY A 188 11.03 24.15 -3.69
N PHE A 189 10.87 24.31 -5.01
CA PHE A 189 11.16 25.56 -5.71
C PHE A 189 9.92 26.04 -6.44
#